data_a279bcc7aea05be2595a685a907e60c2
#
_entry.id   a279bcc7aea05be2595a685a907e60c2
#
_cell.length_a   1.000
_cell.length_b   1.000
_cell.length_c   1.000
_cell.angle_alpha   90.00
_cell.angle_beta   90.00
_cell.angle_gamma   90.00
#
_symmetry.space_group_name_H-M   'P 1'
#
loop_
_entity.id
_entity.type
_entity.pdbx_description
1 polymer ?
#
loop_
_entity_poly.entity_id
_entity_poly.type
_entity_poly.pdbx_seq_one_letter_code
_entity_poly.pdbx_strand_id
1 'polypeptide(L)'
;MQIFVIFISLLFISPLAAETILEGNFTQGGLIFGKTKPGNIIKLEKRKLRISSSGSFVFGFSRDTKKRLQLMIDMPNGLSETRIINVEPRKYRMQRINGLPKNMISPPKKVLERIIIENKKIKKVRMRDSNFSFWKSGFVWPAKGRISGVYGSQRILNGRPKQPHYGIDIVAPTGGLVVAPTGGVVAL
;
A
#
# COMPACT_ATOMS: atom_id res chain seq x y z
N MET A 1 42.96 31.54 51.43
CA MET A 1 42.85 30.19 50.85
C MET A 1 41.46 30.11 50.12
N GLN A 2 41.44 30.40 48.80
CA GLN A 2 40.19 30.40 47.99
C GLN A 2 40.01 29.01 47.41
N ILE A 3 38.90 28.37 47.76
CA ILE A 3 38.51 27.06 47.22
C ILE A 3 37.77 27.31 45.93
N PHE A 4 38.37 26.88 44.81
CA PHE A 4 37.74 26.90 43.46
C PHE A 4 36.90 25.63 43.30
N VAL A 5 35.59 25.76 43.34
CA VAL A 5 34.65 24.64 43.04
C VAL A 5 34.43 24.58 41.54
N ILE A 6 35.00 23.57 40.89
CA ILE A 6 34.78 23.30 39.47
C ILE A 6 33.44 22.54 39.32
N PHE A 7 32.44 23.19 38.73
CA PHE A 7 31.15 22.57 38.37
C PHE A 7 31.33 21.85 37.04
N ILE A 8 31.51 20.52 37.10
CA ILE A 8 31.48 19.68 35.88
C ILE A 8 30.02 19.47 35.48
N SER A 9 29.57 20.21 34.46
CA SER A 9 28.28 19.98 33.82
C SER A 9 28.36 18.73 32.96
N LEU A 10 27.74 17.63 33.41
CA LEU A 10 27.53 16.45 32.61
C LEU A 10 26.48 16.77 31.53
N LEU A 11 26.92 16.98 30.30
CA LEU A 11 26.07 17.01 29.11
C LEU A 11 25.55 15.59 28.85
N PHE A 12 24.31 15.30 29.26
CA PHE A 12 23.57 14.12 28.81
C PHE A 12 23.26 14.26 27.32
N ILE A 13 24.12 13.70 26.48
CA ILE A 13 23.84 13.50 25.06
C ILE A 13 22.83 12.39 25.02
N SER A 14 21.53 12.73 24.96
CA SER A 14 20.49 11.77 24.66
C SER A 14 20.79 11.21 23.27
N PRO A 15 20.93 9.89 23.09
CA PRO A 15 21.10 9.31 21.77
C PRO A 15 19.88 9.69 20.93
N LEU A 16 20.12 10.46 19.88
CA LEU A 16 19.09 10.77 18.87
C LEU A 16 18.63 9.43 18.28
N ALA A 17 17.58 8.88 18.87
CA ALA A 17 16.98 7.65 18.37
C ALA A 17 16.55 7.94 16.94
N ALA A 18 17.18 7.28 15.95
CA ALA A 18 16.82 7.49 14.54
C ALA A 18 15.33 7.22 14.39
N GLU A 19 14.61 8.26 14.15
CA GLU A 19 13.15 8.29 14.10
C GLU A 19 12.64 7.44 12.94
N THR A 20 11.50 6.76 13.12
CA THR A 20 10.81 6.14 12.02
C THR A 20 10.15 7.21 11.15
N ILE A 21 10.57 7.30 9.88
CA ILE A 21 10.10 8.30 8.91
C ILE A 21 9.08 7.64 8.01
N LEU A 22 8.01 8.35 7.70
CA LEU A 22 6.95 7.92 6.77
C LEU A 22 6.76 9.00 5.71
N GLU A 23 6.79 8.60 4.44
CA GLU A 23 6.62 9.49 3.30
C GLU A 23 5.60 8.90 2.33
N GLY A 24 4.78 9.76 1.71
CA GLY A 24 3.79 9.32 0.72
C GLY A 24 2.46 10.02 0.84
N ASN A 25 1.43 9.39 0.28
CA ASN A 25 0.10 9.96 0.23
C ASN A 25 -0.79 9.34 1.33
N PHE A 26 -1.08 10.10 2.38
CA PHE A 26 -1.88 9.68 3.54
C PHE A 26 -3.40 9.76 3.26
N THR A 27 -3.82 9.40 2.06
CA THR A 27 -5.23 9.31 1.67
C THR A 27 -5.64 7.86 1.43
N GLN A 28 -6.94 7.57 1.45
CA GLN A 28 -7.46 6.26 1.02
C GLN A 28 -6.97 5.92 -0.40
N GLY A 29 -6.41 4.71 -0.57
CA GLY A 29 -5.76 4.28 -1.81
C GLY A 29 -4.32 4.78 -1.99
N GLY A 30 -3.77 5.51 -1.02
CA GLY A 30 -2.40 6.00 -1.05
C GLY A 30 -1.36 4.94 -0.70
N LEU A 31 -0.12 5.20 -1.08
CA LEU A 31 1.06 4.37 -0.80
C LEU A 31 2.00 5.15 0.11
N ILE A 32 2.53 4.47 1.12
CA ILE A 32 3.47 5.02 2.10
C ILE A 32 4.77 4.24 2.04
N PHE A 33 5.86 4.95 1.95
CA PHE A 33 7.22 4.46 2.13
C PHE A 33 7.68 4.79 3.54
N GLY A 34 8.31 3.82 4.19
CA GLY A 34 8.81 4.00 5.55
C GLY A 34 10.29 3.65 5.65
N LYS A 35 10.96 4.32 6.57
CA LYS A 35 12.33 4.07 6.98
C LYS A 35 12.41 4.00 8.49
N THR A 36 13.03 2.96 9.02
CA THR A 36 13.22 2.77 10.45
C THR A 36 14.61 2.21 10.73
N LYS A 37 15.03 2.12 11.98
CA LYS A 37 16.27 1.42 12.35
C LYS A 37 16.16 -0.07 12.01
N PRO A 38 17.23 -0.69 11.49
CA PRO A 38 17.31 -2.14 11.39
C PRO A 38 17.07 -2.80 12.76
N GLY A 39 16.34 -3.92 12.75
CA GLY A 39 15.96 -4.63 13.96
C GLY A 39 14.62 -4.20 14.59
N ASN A 40 14.09 -3.04 14.26
CA ASN A 40 12.73 -2.68 14.66
C ASN A 40 11.69 -3.59 14.02
N ILE A 41 10.58 -3.81 14.73
CA ILE A 41 9.40 -4.50 14.21
C ILE A 41 8.30 -3.47 14.05
N ILE A 42 7.77 -3.34 12.83
CA ILE A 42 6.69 -2.40 12.52
C ILE A 42 5.39 -3.18 12.36
N LYS A 43 4.34 -2.75 13.04
CA LYS A 43 2.98 -3.28 12.90
C LYS A 43 2.03 -2.15 12.56
N LEU A 44 1.28 -2.31 11.46
CA LEU A 44 0.15 -1.43 11.13
C LEU A 44 -1.12 -2.14 11.57
N GLU A 45 -1.78 -1.61 12.60
CA GLU A 45 -2.84 -2.31 13.32
C GLU A 45 -2.32 -3.67 13.82
N LYS A 46 -2.94 -4.76 13.41
CA LYS A 46 -2.52 -6.13 13.75
C LYS A 46 -1.54 -6.75 12.76
N ARG A 47 -1.24 -6.07 11.63
CA ARG A 47 -0.41 -6.61 10.55
C ARG A 47 1.05 -6.23 10.73
N LYS A 48 1.93 -7.21 10.92
CA LYS A 48 3.38 -7.01 10.84
C LYS A 48 3.78 -6.64 9.42
N LEU A 49 4.55 -5.56 9.28
CA LEU A 49 5.10 -5.13 8.00
C LEU A 49 6.47 -5.75 7.79
N ARG A 50 6.78 -6.11 6.54
CA ARG A 50 8.12 -6.53 6.15
C ARG A 50 9.05 -5.34 6.10
N ILE A 51 10.21 -5.47 6.75
CA ILE A 51 11.27 -4.47 6.75
C ILE A 51 12.48 -5.07 6.06
N SER A 52 13.10 -4.33 5.15
CA SER A 52 14.38 -4.73 4.52
C SER A 52 15.54 -4.65 5.52
N SER A 53 16.66 -5.29 5.21
CA SER A 53 17.89 -5.22 6.03
C SER A 53 18.36 -3.77 6.26
N SER A 54 18.06 -2.87 5.34
CA SER A 54 18.36 -1.43 5.51
C SER A 54 17.30 -0.64 6.26
N GLY A 55 16.25 -1.28 6.82
CA GLY A 55 15.19 -0.61 7.58
C GLY A 55 14.07 0.03 6.73
N SER A 56 14.03 -0.24 5.43
CA SER A 56 12.99 0.31 4.56
C SER A 56 11.78 -0.62 4.49
N PHE A 57 10.58 -0.04 4.45
CA PHE A 57 9.32 -0.76 4.31
C PHE A 57 8.31 0.04 3.49
N VAL A 58 7.24 -0.62 3.04
CA VAL A 58 6.18 -0.01 2.25
C VAL A 58 4.83 -0.60 2.65
N PHE A 59 3.80 0.23 2.67
CA PHE A 59 2.42 -0.22 2.84
C PHE A 59 1.45 0.72 2.12
N GLY A 60 0.28 0.20 1.79
CA GLY A 60 -0.78 0.98 1.14
C GLY A 60 -2.05 1.03 1.98
N PHE A 61 -2.80 2.09 1.82
CA PHE A 61 -4.15 2.21 2.35
C PHE A 61 -5.15 1.62 1.35
N SER A 62 -6.07 0.81 1.84
CA SER A 62 -7.17 0.33 1.01
C SER A 62 -8.15 1.46 0.69
N ARG A 63 -9.05 1.21 -0.28
CA ARG A 63 -10.12 2.14 -0.68
C ARG A 63 -10.96 2.63 0.50
N ASP A 64 -11.25 1.73 1.42
CA ASP A 64 -12.16 1.97 2.54
C ASP A 64 -11.42 1.95 3.91
N THR A 65 -10.13 2.33 3.90
CA THR A 65 -9.32 2.42 5.12
C THR A 65 -9.94 3.42 6.10
N LYS A 66 -9.94 3.08 7.38
CA LYS A 66 -10.40 3.95 8.46
C LYS A 66 -9.59 5.25 8.52
N LYS A 67 -10.20 6.32 9.02
CA LYS A 67 -9.55 7.64 9.16
C LYS A 67 -8.34 7.64 10.09
N ARG A 68 -8.26 6.69 11.03
CA ARG A 68 -7.18 6.56 12.00
C ARG A 68 -6.70 5.12 12.05
N LEU A 69 -5.39 4.93 12.01
CA LEU A 69 -4.72 3.65 12.17
C LEU A 69 -3.62 3.79 13.20
N GLN A 70 -3.32 2.69 13.89
CA GLN A 70 -2.18 2.61 14.81
C GLN A 70 -0.99 1.99 14.09
N LEU A 71 0.16 2.67 14.16
CA LEU A 71 1.46 2.14 13.77
C LEU A 71 2.26 1.90 15.06
N MET A 72 2.55 0.64 15.33
CA MET A 72 3.38 0.24 16.47
C MET A 72 4.80 -0.03 15.99
N ILE A 73 5.78 0.46 16.74
CA ILE A 73 7.21 0.33 16.46
C ILE A 73 7.83 -0.32 17.69
N ASP A 74 8.10 -1.62 17.62
CA ASP A 74 8.79 -2.35 18.68
C ASP A 74 10.29 -2.31 18.40
N MET A 75 11.08 -1.88 19.36
CA MET A 75 12.52 -1.70 19.26
C MET A 75 13.27 -2.87 19.92
N PRO A 76 14.50 -3.20 19.48
CA PRO A 76 15.28 -4.31 20.05
C PRO A 76 15.60 -4.16 21.54
N ASN A 77 15.62 -2.94 22.07
CA ASN A 77 15.83 -2.66 23.49
C ASN A 77 14.59 -2.87 24.39
N GLY A 78 13.51 -3.43 23.83
CA GLY A 78 12.26 -3.67 24.54
C GLY A 78 11.30 -2.48 24.62
N LEU A 79 11.69 -1.30 24.12
CA LEU A 79 10.79 -0.14 24.05
C LEU A 79 9.84 -0.27 22.87
N SER A 80 8.63 0.26 23.04
CA SER A 80 7.62 0.35 21.98
C SER A 80 7.09 1.78 21.87
N GLU A 81 6.90 2.22 20.63
CA GLU A 81 6.28 3.50 20.30
C GLU A 81 4.97 3.23 19.52
N THR A 82 3.93 3.99 19.80
CA THR A 82 2.68 3.95 19.02
C THR A 82 2.43 5.31 18.42
N ARG A 83 2.25 5.34 17.09
CA ARG A 83 1.86 6.53 16.33
C ARG A 83 0.47 6.37 15.75
N ILE A 84 -0.31 7.45 15.78
CA ILE A 84 -1.58 7.51 15.07
C ILE A 84 -1.33 8.05 13.67
N ILE A 85 -1.72 7.27 12.67
CA ILE A 85 -1.70 7.69 11.28
C ILE A 85 -3.10 8.18 10.91
N ASN A 86 -3.21 9.44 10.55
CA ASN A 86 -4.44 10.01 10.03
C ASN A 86 -4.50 9.76 8.51
N VAL A 87 -5.60 9.16 8.05
CA VAL A 87 -5.85 8.83 6.65
C VAL A 87 -7.01 9.68 6.15
N GLU A 88 -6.76 10.52 5.17
CA GLU A 88 -7.77 11.36 4.56
C GLU A 88 -8.73 10.52 3.72
N PRO A 89 -10.05 10.72 3.87
CA PRO A 89 -11.03 10.04 3.03
C PRO A 89 -10.96 10.59 1.61
N ARG A 90 -11.10 9.69 0.62
CA ARG A 90 -11.12 10.03 -0.79
C ARG A 90 -12.52 9.85 -1.38
N LYS A 91 -12.98 10.81 -2.17
CA LYS A 91 -14.20 10.67 -2.97
C LYS A 91 -13.89 9.87 -4.22
N TYR A 92 -14.59 8.74 -4.39
CA TYR A 92 -14.43 7.87 -5.55
C TYR A 92 -15.56 8.08 -6.56
N ARG A 93 -15.24 7.95 -7.85
CA ARG A 93 -16.21 8.06 -8.93
C ARG A 93 -17.16 6.86 -8.91
N MET A 94 -18.45 7.13 -8.77
CA MET A 94 -19.52 6.14 -8.79
C MET A 94 -20.32 6.29 -10.08
N GLN A 95 -20.45 5.20 -10.87
CA GLN A 95 -21.25 5.19 -12.09
C GLN A 95 -22.47 4.30 -11.88
N ARG A 96 -23.66 4.86 -12.00
CA ARG A 96 -24.93 4.13 -11.90
C ARG A 96 -25.46 3.88 -13.31
N ILE A 97 -25.75 2.63 -13.63
CA ILE A 97 -26.28 2.20 -14.93
C ILE A 97 -27.50 1.32 -14.65
N ASN A 98 -28.66 1.75 -15.11
CA ASN A 98 -29.92 1.03 -14.95
C ASN A 98 -30.45 0.56 -16.32
N GLY A 99 -31.44 -0.35 -16.30
CA GLY A 99 -32.05 -0.89 -17.54
C GLY A 99 -31.21 -1.94 -18.26
N LEU A 100 -30.16 -2.48 -17.62
CA LEU A 100 -29.34 -3.54 -18.21
C LEU A 100 -30.07 -4.89 -18.16
N PRO A 101 -30.00 -5.71 -19.24
CA PRO A 101 -30.47 -7.10 -19.26
C PRO A 101 -29.73 -7.92 -18.17
N LYS A 102 -30.44 -8.92 -17.60
CA LYS A 102 -29.89 -9.75 -16.52
C LYS A 102 -28.58 -10.48 -16.90
N ASN A 103 -28.44 -10.92 -18.12
CA ASN A 103 -27.26 -11.61 -18.64
C ASN A 103 -26.01 -10.70 -18.72
N MET A 104 -26.19 -9.38 -18.82
CA MET A 104 -25.09 -8.41 -18.77
C MET A 104 -24.63 -8.11 -17.34
N ILE A 105 -25.43 -8.43 -16.34
CA ILE A 105 -25.11 -8.17 -14.93
C ILE A 105 -24.40 -9.36 -14.30
N SER A 106 -24.73 -10.58 -14.73
CA SER A 106 -24.15 -11.81 -14.18
C SER A 106 -23.61 -12.67 -15.33
N PRO A 107 -22.32 -13.01 -15.32
CA PRO A 107 -21.75 -13.90 -16.34
C PRO A 107 -22.43 -15.27 -16.36
N PRO A 108 -22.47 -15.97 -17.50
CA PRO A 108 -22.93 -17.35 -17.57
C PRO A 108 -22.15 -18.28 -16.64
N LYS A 109 -22.79 -19.37 -16.17
CA LYS A 109 -22.20 -20.31 -15.20
C LYS A 109 -20.79 -20.78 -15.58
N LYS A 110 -20.59 -21.19 -16.84
CA LYS A 110 -19.29 -21.64 -17.37
C LYS A 110 -18.19 -20.56 -17.26
N VAL A 111 -18.54 -19.28 -17.48
CA VAL A 111 -17.60 -18.16 -17.32
C VAL A 111 -17.28 -17.90 -15.85
N LEU A 112 -18.28 -18.03 -14.97
CA LEU A 112 -18.06 -17.91 -13.52
C LEU A 112 -17.11 -18.99 -12.99
N GLU A 113 -17.25 -20.23 -13.42
CA GLU A 113 -16.35 -21.33 -13.04
C GLU A 113 -14.89 -21.02 -13.43
N ARG A 114 -14.67 -20.52 -14.67
CA ARG A 114 -13.34 -20.10 -15.11
C ARG A 114 -12.79 -18.96 -14.25
N ILE A 115 -13.60 -17.93 -14.00
CA ILE A 115 -13.20 -16.79 -13.14
C ILE A 115 -12.79 -17.26 -11.74
N ILE A 116 -13.51 -18.23 -11.16
CA ILE A 116 -13.17 -18.76 -9.83
C ILE A 116 -11.80 -19.46 -9.85
N ILE A 117 -11.53 -20.27 -10.88
CA ILE A 117 -10.23 -20.98 -11.03
C ILE A 117 -9.10 -19.97 -11.21
N GLU A 118 -9.26 -18.99 -12.09
CA GLU A 118 -8.25 -17.95 -12.35
C GLU A 118 -7.99 -17.11 -11.10
N ASN A 119 -9.02 -16.71 -10.37
CA ASN A 119 -8.88 -15.98 -9.11
C ASN A 119 -8.14 -16.78 -8.03
N LYS A 120 -8.34 -18.10 -7.96
CA LYS A 120 -7.58 -18.97 -7.05
C LYS A 120 -6.09 -18.95 -7.39
N LYS A 121 -5.72 -19.03 -8.67
CA LYS A 121 -4.32 -18.93 -9.13
C LYS A 121 -3.72 -17.59 -8.76
N ILE A 122 -4.39 -16.49 -9.07
CA ILE A 122 -3.96 -15.13 -8.74
C ILE A 122 -3.78 -14.97 -7.23
N LYS A 123 -4.73 -15.45 -6.42
CA LYS A 123 -4.63 -15.42 -4.96
C LYS A 123 -3.40 -16.16 -4.45
N LYS A 124 -3.12 -17.37 -4.97
CA LYS A 124 -1.94 -18.17 -4.60
C LYS A 124 -0.64 -17.42 -4.90
N VAL A 125 -0.54 -16.76 -6.05
CA VAL A 125 0.63 -15.96 -6.43
C VAL A 125 0.79 -14.74 -5.53
N ARG A 126 -0.29 -14.02 -5.25
CA ARG A 126 -0.27 -12.84 -4.38
C ARG A 126 0.04 -13.13 -2.90
N MET A 127 -0.07 -14.38 -2.48
CA MET A 127 0.33 -14.83 -1.14
C MET A 127 1.84 -15.08 -1.01
N ARG A 128 2.57 -15.08 -2.14
CA ARG A 128 4.02 -15.22 -2.09
C ARG A 128 4.63 -14.01 -1.41
N ASP A 129 5.45 -14.27 -0.41
CA ASP A 129 6.20 -13.25 0.28
C ASP A 129 7.69 -13.38 -0.11
N SER A 130 8.28 -12.32 -0.66
CA SER A 130 9.65 -12.32 -1.16
C SER A 130 10.47 -11.19 -0.55
N ASN A 131 11.80 -11.40 -0.46
CA ASN A 131 12.71 -10.39 0.09
C ASN A 131 13.09 -9.30 -0.92
N PHE A 132 12.53 -9.32 -2.13
CA PHE A 132 12.83 -8.32 -3.14
C PHE A 132 12.26 -6.95 -2.77
N SER A 133 13.03 -5.92 -3.03
CA SER A 133 12.68 -4.52 -2.74
C SER A 133 12.65 -3.69 -4.02
N PHE A 134 12.16 -4.24 -5.13
CA PHE A 134 12.10 -3.57 -6.44
C PHE A 134 11.36 -2.23 -6.39
N TRP A 135 10.40 -2.09 -5.50
CA TRP A 135 9.68 -0.83 -5.26
C TRP A 135 10.58 0.36 -4.86
N LYS A 136 11.81 0.12 -4.41
CA LYS A 136 12.77 1.18 -4.05
C LYS A 136 13.31 1.95 -5.27
N SER A 137 13.36 1.32 -6.44
CA SER A 137 13.78 1.97 -7.67
C SER A 137 12.69 2.86 -8.31
N GLY A 138 11.54 2.96 -7.67
CA GLY A 138 10.40 3.71 -8.18
C GLY A 138 9.57 2.97 -9.21
N PHE A 139 8.64 3.69 -9.84
CA PHE A 139 7.70 3.15 -10.81
C PHE A 139 7.67 4.01 -12.07
N VAL A 140 7.54 3.35 -13.21
CA VAL A 140 7.31 3.99 -14.50
C VAL A 140 5.92 3.65 -15.03
N TRP A 141 5.36 4.46 -15.89
CA TRP A 141 4.09 4.16 -16.55
C TRP A 141 4.25 2.96 -17.48
N PRO A 142 3.40 1.91 -17.33
CA PRO A 142 3.56 0.66 -18.10
C PRO A 142 3.18 0.84 -19.59
N ALA A 143 2.39 1.85 -19.92
CA ALA A 143 1.99 2.16 -21.29
C ALA A 143 1.72 3.66 -21.43
N LYS A 144 1.82 4.16 -22.66
CA LYS A 144 1.39 5.53 -23.02
C LYS A 144 -0.03 5.48 -23.52
N GLY A 145 -0.93 6.31 -22.96
CA GLY A 145 -2.32 6.36 -23.38
C GLY A 145 -3.22 7.12 -22.42
N ARG A 146 -4.48 7.29 -22.81
CA ARG A 146 -5.49 7.95 -21.99
C ARG A 146 -5.93 7.04 -20.83
N ILE A 147 -6.00 7.59 -19.64
CA ILE A 147 -6.56 6.87 -18.48
C ILE A 147 -8.07 6.81 -18.60
N SER A 148 -8.64 5.60 -18.68
CA SER A 148 -10.08 5.35 -18.79
C SER A 148 -10.70 4.82 -17.50
N GLY A 149 -9.92 4.18 -16.63
CA GLY A 149 -10.32 3.72 -15.31
C GLY A 149 -9.33 4.12 -14.24
N VAL A 150 -9.82 4.55 -13.09
CA VAL A 150 -8.99 4.97 -11.94
C VAL A 150 -9.29 4.11 -10.73
N TYR A 151 -8.27 3.94 -9.88
CA TYR A 151 -8.40 3.21 -8.62
C TYR A 151 -9.57 3.71 -7.78
N GLY A 152 -10.35 2.78 -7.24
CA GLY A 152 -11.46 3.03 -6.34
C GLY A 152 -12.78 3.37 -7.02
N SER A 153 -12.80 3.64 -8.35
CA SER A 153 -14.05 3.84 -9.07
C SER A 153 -14.94 2.58 -9.00
N GLN A 154 -16.26 2.77 -8.99
CA GLN A 154 -17.19 1.65 -8.83
C GLN A 154 -18.43 1.84 -9.70
N ARG A 155 -18.91 0.72 -10.26
CA ARG A 155 -20.19 0.69 -11.00
C ARG A 155 -21.29 0.09 -10.13
N ILE A 156 -22.47 0.66 -10.24
CA ILE A 156 -23.72 0.13 -9.66
C ILE A 156 -24.62 -0.22 -10.84
N LEU A 157 -24.85 -1.51 -11.07
CA LEU A 157 -25.61 -2.01 -12.22
C LEU A 157 -26.99 -2.47 -11.74
N ASN A 158 -28.07 -1.86 -12.23
CA ASN A 158 -29.44 -2.10 -11.78
C ASN A 158 -29.57 -2.13 -10.25
N GLY A 159 -29.00 -1.11 -9.56
CA GLY A 159 -28.99 -1.00 -8.10
C GLY A 159 -27.99 -1.92 -7.37
N ARG A 160 -27.30 -2.84 -8.07
CA ARG A 160 -26.33 -3.77 -7.45
C ARG A 160 -24.92 -3.23 -7.56
N PRO A 161 -24.21 -2.92 -6.44
CA PRO A 161 -22.82 -2.52 -6.47
C PRO A 161 -21.93 -3.65 -7.03
N LYS A 162 -21.07 -3.32 -7.97
CA LYS A 162 -19.99 -4.21 -8.45
C LYS A 162 -18.72 -3.97 -7.65
N GLN A 163 -17.76 -4.88 -7.78
CA GLN A 163 -16.47 -4.73 -7.15
C GLN A 163 -15.81 -3.41 -7.59
N PRO A 164 -15.25 -2.63 -6.66
CA PRO A 164 -14.47 -1.45 -7.01
C PRO A 164 -13.28 -1.80 -7.91
N HIS A 165 -12.88 -0.86 -8.74
CA HIS A 165 -11.70 -1.00 -9.58
C HIS A 165 -10.43 -0.81 -8.75
N TYR A 166 -9.60 -1.85 -8.65
CA TYR A 166 -8.37 -1.83 -7.84
C TYR A 166 -7.11 -1.63 -8.69
N GLY A 167 -7.23 -0.85 -9.76
CA GLY A 167 -6.13 -0.58 -10.67
C GLY A 167 -6.33 0.70 -11.48
N ILE A 168 -5.55 0.82 -12.53
CA ILE A 168 -5.62 1.88 -13.52
C ILE A 168 -5.77 1.23 -14.89
N ASP A 169 -6.74 1.71 -15.70
CA ASP A 169 -6.92 1.30 -17.09
C ASP A 169 -6.29 2.38 -18.00
N ILE A 170 -5.35 1.96 -18.84
CA ILE A 170 -4.70 2.82 -19.82
C ILE A 170 -5.11 2.34 -21.22
N VAL A 171 -5.74 3.21 -21.98
CA VAL A 171 -6.15 2.91 -23.36
C VAL A 171 -4.94 3.12 -24.28
N ALA A 172 -4.53 2.06 -24.95
CA ALA A 172 -3.45 2.08 -25.94
C ALA A 172 -3.93 1.38 -27.23
N PRO A 173 -3.36 1.67 -28.39
CA PRO A 173 -3.67 0.97 -29.63
C PRO A 173 -3.21 -0.49 -29.55
N THR A 174 -3.86 -1.36 -30.36
CA THR A 174 -3.44 -2.75 -30.51
C THR A 174 -1.99 -2.82 -31.01
N GLY A 175 -1.16 -3.65 -30.39
CA GLY A 175 0.28 -3.75 -30.66
C GLY A 175 1.12 -2.66 -29.96
N GLY A 176 0.49 -1.80 -29.16
CA GLY A 176 1.22 -0.81 -28.36
C GLY A 176 2.17 -1.46 -27.33
N LEU A 177 3.30 -0.82 -27.06
CA LEU A 177 4.29 -1.31 -26.10
C LEU A 177 3.74 -1.25 -24.67
N VAL A 178 3.92 -2.34 -23.92
CA VAL A 178 3.65 -2.43 -22.48
C VAL A 178 4.91 -2.89 -21.78
N VAL A 179 5.36 -2.14 -20.78
CA VAL A 179 6.56 -2.45 -19.98
C VAL A 179 6.18 -2.74 -18.54
N ALA A 180 7.05 -3.49 -17.84
CA ALA A 180 6.90 -3.67 -16.40
C ALA A 180 7.06 -2.31 -15.68
N PRO A 181 6.14 -1.94 -14.78
CA PRO A 181 6.19 -0.64 -14.10
C PRO A 181 7.36 -0.51 -13.13
N THR A 182 7.94 -1.62 -12.69
CA THR A 182 9.16 -1.71 -11.88
C THR A 182 9.74 -3.11 -12.04
N GLY A 183 10.92 -3.36 -11.49
CA GLY A 183 11.47 -4.73 -11.40
C GLY A 183 10.48 -5.70 -10.76
N GLY A 184 10.55 -6.96 -11.13
CA GLY A 184 9.62 -7.98 -10.62
C GLY A 184 10.02 -9.39 -11.02
N VAL A 185 9.24 -10.37 -10.54
CA VAL A 185 9.34 -11.79 -10.90
C VAL A 185 8.06 -12.21 -11.59
N VAL A 186 8.18 -12.75 -12.80
CA VAL A 186 7.03 -13.32 -13.51
C VAL A 186 6.54 -14.54 -12.75
N ALA A 187 5.27 -14.57 -12.41
CA ALA A 187 4.70 -15.57 -11.52
C ALA A 187 3.44 -16.28 -12.08
N LEU A 188 2.87 -15.79 -13.20
CA LEU A 188 1.77 -16.38 -13.97
C LEU A 188 2.07 -16.29 -15.45
#